data_fbd63b7c79c61eb0a1913f4f887a47f5
#
_entry.id   fbd63b7c79c61eb0a1913f4f887a47f5
#
_cell.length_a   1.000
_cell.length_b   1.000
_cell.length_c   1.000
_cell.angle_alpha   90.00
_cell.angle_beta   90.00
_cell.angle_gamma   90.00
#
_symmetry.space_group_name_H-M   'P 1'
#
loop_
_entity.id
_entity.type
_entity.pdbx_description
1 polymer ?
#
loop_
_entity_poly.entity_id
_entity_poly.type
_entity_poly.pdbx_seq_one_letter_code
_entity_poly.pdbx_strand_id
1 'polypeptide(L)'
;MNNKYWWVNHKKTFKQEISGGYIWSPKKNKNNARNKTYENLEKCIPGDIIYSYAFKKISYIGIIDSNAITISKPNEFGNTGQNWDREGWLVKVNWQPLKNPFQPKDVFDQIKDYLPDTHSPLNKLGNGSEGCYLGDINQTLGEKIMKHIKDLNTNIEFDMSFLEDEILLGKTYLEDLKACENIENITEKEALIKARLGHGQFRRDVEIIEPACRVTGLDKKEFLIASHIKSWKDSDNFERLDGSNGLLLSPHIDKLFDRHWISFTKEGKLIWKSELAKLALEKWGIKECKILKPLSSKQEFYMNYHRSHLKD
;
A
#
# COMPACT_ATOMS: atom_id res chain seq x y z
N MET A 1 -17.16 -7.69 3.18
CA MET A 1 -16.50 -8.08 4.45
C MET A 1 -16.11 -6.81 5.16
N ASN A 2 -16.23 -6.75 6.48
CA ASN A 2 -15.75 -5.60 7.24
C ASN A 2 -14.24 -5.71 7.39
N ASN A 3 -13.51 -4.59 7.21
CA ASN A 3 -12.08 -4.51 7.44
C ASN A 3 -11.79 -4.77 8.90
N LYS A 4 -10.69 -5.46 9.19
CA LYS A 4 -10.23 -5.68 10.54
C LYS A 4 -9.45 -4.47 11.03
N TYR A 5 -9.45 -4.27 12.33
CA TYR A 5 -8.72 -3.20 12.97
C TYR A 5 -7.61 -3.75 13.85
N TRP A 6 -6.45 -3.12 13.76
CA TRP A 6 -5.26 -3.43 14.52
C TRP A 6 -4.77 -2.21 15.29
N TRP A 7 -4.08 -2.47 16.38
CA TRP A 7 -3.43 -1.43 17.18
C TRP A 7 -1.99 -1.85 17.50
N VAL A 8 -1.00 -1.10 17.01
CA VAL A 8 0.41 -1.40 17.27
C VAL A 8 0.99 -0.50 18.36
N ASN A 9 1.59 -1.11 19.39
CA ASN A 9 2.36 -0.45 20.43
C ASN A 9 3.86 -0.59 20.11
N HIS A 10 4.44 0.37 19.42
CA HIS A 10 5.79 0.24 18.85
C HIS A 10 6.77 1.35 19.24
N LYS A 11 6.65 1.88 20.45
CA LYS A 11 7.49 2.98 20.96
C LYS A 11 8.99 2.80 20.67
N LYS A 12 9.52 1.57 20.79
CA LYS A 12 10.96 1.28 20.63
C LYS A 12 11.43 1.28 19.17
N THR A 13 10.56 0.94 18.24
CA THR A 13 10.84 0.78 16.81
C THR A 13 10.06 1.78 15.95
N PHE A 14 9.33 2.68 16.59
CA PHE A 14 8.42 3.63 15.95
C PHE A 14 9.02 4.35 14.75
N LYS A 15 10.20 4.95 14.91
CA LYS A 15 10.84 5.73 13.84
C LYS A 15 11.16 4.86 12.63
N GLN A 16 11.74 3.70 12.86
CA GLN A 16 12.16 2.78 11.82
C GLN A 16 10.95 2.19 11.09
N GLU A 17 9.94 1.78 11.83
CA GLU A 17 8.72 1.17 11.26
C GLU A 17 7.90 2.18 10.47
N ILE A 18 7.74 3.41 10.97
CA ILE A 18 7.04 4.46 10.22
C ILE A 18 7.81 4.84 8.95
N SER A 19 9.11 5.12 9.06
CA SER A 19 9.91 5.52 7.89
C SER A 19 10.13 4.40 6.89
N GLY A 20 10.13 3.15 7.35
CA GLY A 20 10.28 1.96 6.51
C GLY A 20 8.97 1.46 5.88
N GLY A 21 7.82 2.00 6.29
CA GLY A 21 6.52 1.56 5.77
C GLY A 21 6.17 0.12 6.16
N TYR A 22 6.47 -0.30 7.39
CA TYR A 22 6.21 -1.66 7.85
C TYR A 22 5.98 -1.72 9.36
N ILE A 23 5.54 -2.90 9.85
CA ILE A 23 5.67 -3.36 11.24
C ILE A 23 6.44 -4.70 11.25
N TRP A 24 7.23 -4.93 12.31
CA TRP A 24 8.02 -6.14 12.45
C TRP A 24 8.02 -6.67 13.88
N SER A 25 7.82 -7.97 14.04
CA SER A 25 7.98 -8.65 15.33
C SER A 25 8.79 -9.94 15.21
N PRO A 26 9.54 -10.33 16.24
CA PRO A 26 10.22 -11.62 16.25
C PRO A 26 9.19 -12.75 16.32
N LYS A 27 9.52 -13.93 15.75
CA LYS A 27 8.70 -15.14 15.89
C LYS A 27 8.68 -15.64 17.34
N LYS A 28 9.80 -15.45 18.04
CA LYS A 28 9.97 -15.86 19.44
C LYS A 28 10.91 -14.88 20.15
N ASN A 29 10.87 -14.89 21.47
CA ASN A 29 11.92 -14.32 22.28
C ASN A 29 13.13 -15.28 22.36
N LYS A 30 14.31 -14.78 22.74
CA LYS A 30 15.53 -15.61 22.89
C LYS A 30 15.38 -16.83 23.81
N ASN A 31 14.46 -16.74 24.78
CA ASN A 31 14.10 -17.86 25.67
C ASN A 31 13.08 -18.83 25.07
N ASN A 32 12.86 -18.80 23.76
CA ASN A 32 11.85 -19.57 23.02
C ASN A 32 10.38 -19.26 23.41
N ALA A 33 10.11 -18.30 24.27
CA ALA A 33 8.74 -17.92 24.60
C ALA A 33 8.05 -17.31 23.40
N ARG A 34 6.83 -17.79 23.12
CA ARG A 34 5.94 -17.24 22.10
C ARG A 34 5.15 -16.06 22.67
N ASN A 35 4.80 -15.12 21.84
CA ASN A 35 3.93 -14.01 22.19
C ASN A 35 2.81 -13.88 21.17
N LYS A 36 1.57 -14.07 21.62
CA LYS A 36 0.39 -14.02 20.75
C LYS A 36 0.25 -12.68 20.00
N THR A 37 0.70 -11.58 20.61
CA THR A 37 0.64 -10.26 19.97
C THR A 37 1.71 -10.09 18.88
N TYR A 38 2.75 -10.91 18.86
CA TYR A 38 3.68 -11.02 17.73
C TYR A 38 3.09 -11.89 16.61
N GLU A 39 2.46 -13.02 16.97
CA GLU A 39 1.79 -13.92 16.03
C GLU A 39 0.60 -13.27 15.32
N ASN A 40 0.06 -12.19 15.85
CA ASN A 40 -1.02 -11.45 15.20
C ASN A 40 -0.61 -10.87 13.83
N LEU A 41 0.70 -10.66 13.58
CA LEU A 41 1.17 -10.22 12.26
C LEU A 41 0.76 -11.20 11.15
N GLU A 42 0.77 -12.53 11.43
CA GLU A 42 0.36 -13.54 10.45
C GLU A 42 -1.12 -13.46 10.06
N LYS A 43 -1.93 -12.76 10.85
CA LYS A 43 -3.36 -12.58 10.60
C LYS A 43 -3.70 -11.29 9.87
N CYS A 44 -2.72 -10.40 9.71
CA CYS A 44 -2.90 -9.18 8.95
C CYS A 44 -3.11 -9.49 7.48
N ILE A 45 -4.07 -8.84 6.88
CA ILE A 45 -4.38 -8.96 5.46
C ILE A 45 -4.44 -7.57 4.81
N PRO A 46 -4.11 -7.44 3.52
CA PRO A 46 -4.24 -6.18 2.80
C PRO A 46 -5.63 -5.57 2.93
N GLY A 47 -5.67 -4.27 3.18
CA GLY A 47 -6.90 -3.51 3.43
C GLY A 47 -7.31 -3.40 4.90
N ASP A 48 -6.69 -4.16 5.82
CA ASP A 48 -6.90 -3.96 7.26
C ASP A 48 -6.39 -2.58 7.71
N ILE A 49 -7.05 -2.02 8.71
CA ILE A 49 -6.70 -0.70 9.27
C ILE A 49 -5.84 -0.89 10.52
N ILE A 50 -4.79 -0.10 10.66
CA ILE A 50 -3.88 -0.15 11.82
C ILE A 50 -3.66 1.23 12.43
N TYR A 51 -3.77 1.33 13.76
CA TYR A 51 -3.47 2.53 14.54
C TYR A 51 -2.08 2.44 15.16
N SER A 52 -1.25 3.44 14.87
CA SER A 52 0.11 3.55 15.41
C SER A 52 0.12 4.27 16.76
N TYR A 53 0.41 3.53 17.83
CA TYR A 53 0.53 4.10 19.16
C TYR A 53 1.98 4.08 19.65
N ALA A 54 2.50 5.27 19.90
CA ALA A 54 3.81 5.48 20.49
C ALA A 54 3.80 6.77 21.35
N PHE A 55 4.65 6.84 22.36
CA PHE A 55 4.80 8.05 23.19
C PHE A 55 3.46 8.57 23.77
N LYS A 56 2.58 7.65 24.17
CA LYS A 56 1.21 7.90 24.70
C LYS A 56 0.22 8.46 23.68
N LYS A 57 0.54 8.53 22.41
CA LYS A 57 -0.33 9.09 21.37
C LYS A 57 -0.55 8.12 20.22
N ILE A 58 -1.71 8.23 19.60
CA ILE A 58 -1.93 7.76 18.23
C ILE A 58 -1.55 8.91 17.31
N SER A 59 -0.52 8.71 16.50
CA SER A 59 0.06 9.74 15.63
C SER A 59 -0.04 9.41 14.16
N TYR A 60 -0.26 8.14 13.81
CA TYR A 60 -0.45 7.67 12.44
C TYR A 60 -1.61 6.69 12.40
N ILE A 61 -2.27 6.65 11.26
CA ILE A 61 -3.13 5.58 10.81
C ILE A 61 -2.45 4.90 9.63
N GLY A 62 -2.63 3.61 9.46
CA GLY A 62 -2.08 2.88 8.32
C GLY A 62 -3.08 1.91 7.74
N ILE A 63 -2.84 1.53 6.49
CA ILE A 63 -3.50 0.42 5.83
C ILE A 63 -2.47 -0.68 5.62
N ILE A 64 -2.83 -1.90 6.00
CA ILE A 64 -2.00 -3.08 5.75
C ILE A 64 -1.91 -3.30 4.24
N ASP A 65 -0.67 -3.39 3.72
CA ASP A 65 -0.38 -3.49 2.30
C ASP A 65 0.13 -4.90 1.89
N SER A 66 0.45 -5.75 2.86
CA SER A 66 0.90 -7.12 2.57
C SER A 66 0.49 -8.12 3.64
N ASN A 67 0.43 -9.41 3.28
CA ASN A 67 0.50 -10.48 4.27
C ASN A 67 1.86 -10.49 4.95
N ALA A 68 1.96 -11.16 6.11
CA ALA A 68 3.22 -11.32 6.80
C ALA A 68 4.21 -12.16 6.00
N ILE A 69 5.43 -11.67 5.90
CA ILE A 69 6.57 -12.42 5.34
C ILE A 69 7.60 -12.68 6.44
N THR A 70 8.25 -13.85 6.35
CA THR A 70 9.34 -14.18 7.26
C THR A 70 10.63 -13.52 6.76
N ILE A 71 11.23 -12.66 7.61
CA ILE A 71 12.54 -12.04 7.32
C ILE A 71 13.39 -11.95 8.58
N SER A 72 14.67 -11.70 8.40
CA SER A 72 15.58 -11.38 9.50
C SER A 72 15.21 -10.04 10.14
N LYS A 73 15.60 -9.85 11.41
CA LYS A 73 15.44 -8.57 12.13
C LYS A 73 16.02 -7.43 11.29
N PRO A 74 15.26 -6.35 11.03
CA PRO A 74 15.74 -5.19 10.27
C PRO A 74 17.02 -4.59 10.87
N ASN A 75 18.01 -4.31 10.03
CA ASN A 75 19.31 -3.79 10.47
C ASN A 75 19.18 -2.42 11.15
N GLU A 76 18.22 -1.60 10.71
CA GLU A 76 17.92 -0.28 11.25
C GLU A 76 17.43 -0.30 12.70
N PHE A 77 17.02 -1.45 13.22
CA PHE A 77 16.70 -1.60 14.65
C PHE A 77 17.95 -1.58 15.54
N GLY A 78 19.13 -1.83 14.97
CA GLY A 78 20.41 -1.80 15.70
C GLY A 78 20.36 -2.67 16.95
N ASN A 79 20.62 -2.04 18.10
CA ASN A 79 20.61 -2.71 19.41
C ASN A 79 19.20 -2.91 20.00
N THR A 80 18.15 -2.36 19.40
CA THR A 80 16.77 -2.58 19.87
C THR A 80 16.41 -4.04 19.73
N GLY A 81 15.80 -4.62 20.75
CA GLY A 81 15.37 -6.02 20.74
C GLY A 81 16.53 -7.03 20.81
N GLN A 82 17.54 -6.79 21.66
CA GLN A 82 18.63 -7.77 21.91
C GLN A 82 18.14 -9.12 22.39
N ASN A 83 16.95 -9.15 23.04
CA ASN A 83 16.28 -10.36 23.53
C ASN A 83 15.30 -10.97 22.52
N TRP A 84 15.24 -10.46 21.29
CA TRP A 84 14.39 -10.98 20.22
C TRP A 84 15.14 -12.03 19.40
N ASP A 85 14.39 -12.95 18.81
CA ASP A 85 14.93 -13.84 17.77
C ASP A 85 15.39 -13.00 16.56
N ARG A 86 16.33 -13.56 15.82
CA ARG A 86 16.79 -12.92 14.59
C ARG A 86 15.78 -13.02 13.45
N GLU A 87 14.91 -14.02 13.48
CA GLU A 87 13.86 -14.24 12.50
C GLU A 87 12.52 -13.70 13.02
N GLY A 88 11.79 -13.04 12.16
CA GLY A 88 10.50 -12.43 12.50
C GLY A 88 9.55 -12.35 11.34
N TRP A 89 8.37 -11.81 11.60
CA TRP A 89 7.37 -11.45 10.62
C TRP A 89 7.44 -9.96 10.32
N LEU A 90 7.43 -9.63 9.02
CA LEU A 90 7.26 -8.26 8.54
C LEU A 90 5.94 -8.16 7.79
N VAL A 91 5.18 -7.09 8.07
CA VAL A 91 3.97 -6.71 7.36
C VAL A 91 4.17 -5.28 6.84
N LYS A 92 3.99 -5.07 5.54
CA LYS A 92 4.05 -3.72 4.96
C LYS A 92 2.81 -2.93 5.35
N VAL A 93 3.00 -1.66 5.62
CA VAL A 93 1.94 -0.74 6.02
C VAL A 93 2.11 0.58 5.29
N ASN A 94 1.05 1.06 4.70
CA ASN A 94 1.00 2.40 4.13
C ASN A 94 0.56 3.38 5.23
N TRP A 95 1.53 4.13 5.78
CA TRP A 95 1.31 5.03 6.92
C TRP A 95 0.91 6.43 6.51
N GLN A 96 -0.15 6.97 7.13
CA GLN A 96 -0.57 8.35 7.01
C GLN A 96 -0.46 9.07 8.36
N PRO A 97 0.29 10.20 8.44
CA PRO A 97 0.38 10.97 9.68
C PRO A 97 -0.95 11.66 9.98
N LEU A 98 -1.33 11.67 11.26
CA LEU A 98 -2.43 12.50 11.73
C LEU A 98 -1.94 13.92 11.96
N LYS A 99 -2.65 14.92 11.45
CA LYS A 99 -2.31 16.32 11.73
C LYS A 99 -2.51 16.66 13.21
N ASN A 100 -3.57 16.12 13.81
CA ASN A 100 -3.89 16.27 15.22
C ASN A 100 -3.78 14.92 15.94
N PRO A 101 -2.55 14.48 16.34
CA PRO A 101 -2.36 13.30 17.16
C PRO A 101 -3.06 13.45 18.52
N PHE A 102 -3.63 12.38 19.05
CA PHE A 102 -4.37 12.41 20.32
C PHE A 102 -3.89 11.33 21.28
N GLN A 103 -4.15 11.51 22.57
CA GLN A 103 -3.91 10.51 23.58
C GLN A 103 -5.19 9.67 23.80
N PRO A 104 -5.15 8.35 23.60
CA PRO A 104 -6.32 7.50 23.86
C PRO A 104 -6.84 7.61 25.29
N LYS A 105 -6.01 8.07 26.21
CA LYS A 105 -6.40 8.35 27.58
C LYS A 105 -7.45 9.45 27.68
N ASP A 106 -7.46 10.42 26.77
CA ASP A 106 -8.40 11.52 26.79
C ASP A 106 -9.83 11.09 26.42
N VAL A 107 -9.95 9.96 25.74
CA VAL A 107 -11.23 9.33 25.35
C VAL A 107 -11.44 7.96 26.00
N PHE A 108 -10.66 7.65 27.04
CA PHE A 108 -10.63 6.33 27.64
C PHE A 108 -11.99 5.86 28.13
N ASP A 109 -12.77 6.72 28.75
CA ASP A 109 -14.11 6.37 29.21
C ASP A 109 -15.09 5.98 28.09
N GLN A 110 -14.82 6.43 26.86
CA GLN A 110 -15.64 6.09 25.69
C GLN A 110 -15.22 4.77 25.01
N ILE A 111 -13.99 4.29 25.28
CA ILE A 111 -13.41 3.13 24.60
C ILE A 111 -13.09 1.95 25.51
N LYS A 112 -13.01 2.15 26.85
CA LYS A 112 -12.55 1.14 27.83
C LYS A 112 -13.38 -0.15 27.78
N ASP A 113 -14.69 -0.06 27.61
CA ASP A 113 -15.61 -1.21 27.60
C ASP A 113 -15.52 -2.06 26.33
N TYR A 114 -14.78 -1.58 25.31
CA TYR A 114 -14.56 -2.26 24.04
C TYR A 114 -13.14 -2.80 23.90
N LEU A 115 -12.28 -2.55 24.90
CA LEU A 115 -10.92 -3.10 24.92
C LEU A 115 -10.97 -4.63 25.09
N PRO A 116 -10.06 -5.37 24.44
CA PRO A 116 -9.96 -6.80 24.63
C PRO A 116 -9.63 -7.16 26.09
N ASP A 117 -10.26 -8.20 26.63
CA ASP A 117 -9.99 -8.71 28.00
C ASP A 117 -8.55 -9.21 28.14
N THR A 118 -8.00 -9.78 27.08
CA THR A 118 -6.63 -10.31 27.04
C THR A 118 -5.84 -9.63 25.92
N HIS A 119 -4.55 -9.45 26.14
CA HIS A 119 -3.66 -8.82 25.16
C HIS A 119 -4.13 -7.42 24.71
N SER A 120 -4.80 -6.71 25.61
CA SER A 120 -5.29 -5.36 25.35
C SER A 120 -4.12 -4.40 25.05
N PRO A 121 -4.26 -3.54 24.02
CA PRO A 121 -3.26 -2.53 23.70
C PRO A 121 -3.13 -1.45 24.79
N LEU A 122 -4.17 -1.23 25.59
CA LEU A 122 -4.17 -0.32 26.73
C LEU A 122 -4.43 -1.09 28.04
N ASN A 123 -3.80 -0.66 29.11
CA ASN A 123 -4.09 -1.15 30.46
C ASN A 123 -5.32 -0.44 31.07
N LYS A 124 -5.73 -0.86 32.27
CA LYS A 124 -6.90 -0.31 32.97
C LYS A 124 -6.81 1.18 33.31
N LEU A 125 -5.64 1.79 33.18
CA LEU A 125 -5.41 3.22 33.39
C LEU A 125 -5.33 4.02 32.07
N GLY A 126 -5.63 3.38 30.93
CA GLY A 126 -5.57 4.00 29.60
C GLY A 126 -4.15 4.22 29.06
N ASN A 127 -3.13 3.61 29.66
CA ASN A 127 -1.76 3.66 29.16
C ASN A 127 -1.46 2.44 28.28
N GLY A 128 -0.49 2.56 27.38
CA GLY A 128 -0.07 1.45 26.52
C GLY A 128 0.40 0.26 27.32
N SER A 129 -0.03 -0.93 26.95
CA SER A 129 0.36 -2.20 27.58
C SER A 129 1.72 -2.66 27.06
N GLU A 130 2.70 -2.87 27.95
CA GLU A 130 4.06 -3.28 27.57
C GLU A 130 4.12 -4.69 26.93
N GLY A 131 3.20 -5.57 27.29
CA GLY A 131 3.13 -6.94 26.76
C GLY A 131 2.39 -7.08 25.41
N CYS A 132 1.79 -6.01 24.93
CA CYS A 132 1.03 -6.01 23.67
C CYS A 132 1.78 -5.21 22.61
N TYR A 133 2.29 -5.91 21.58
CA TYR A 133 2.86 -5.26 20.41
C TYR A 133 1.76 -4.96 19.38
N LEU A 134 1.15 -5.98 18.78
CA LEU A 134 0.03 -5.83 17.86
C LEU A 134 -1.26 -6.36 18.49
N GLY A 135 -2.11 -5.47 18.94
CA GLY A 135 -3.42 -5.78 19.51
C GLY A 135 -4.46 -6.01 18.41
N ASP A 136 -5.19 -7.11 18.53
CA ASP A 136 -6.38 -7.39 17.75
C ASP A 136 -7.55 -6.66 18.41
N ILE A 137 -8.11 -5.65 17.79
CA ILE A 137 -9.21 -4.86 18.33
C ILE A 137 -10.50 -5.11 17.55
N ASN A 138 -11.63 -5.12 18.27
CA ASN A 138 -12.92 -5.38 17.63
C ASN A 138 -13.38 -4.20 16.77
N GLN A 139 -14.34 -4.47 15.91
CA GLN A 139 -14.93 -3.50 14.97
C GLN A 139 -15.39 -2.22 15.68
N THR A 140 -16.11 -2.36 16.80
CA THR A 140 -16.68 -1.22 17.51
C THR A 140 -15.59 -0.30 18.07
N LEU A 141 -14.53 -0.85 18.66
CA LEU A 141 -13.39 -0.06 19.13
C LEU A 141 -12.68 0.64 17.99
N GLY A 142 -12.43 -0.08 16.88
CA GLY A 142 -11.82 0.49 15.69
C GLY A 142 -12.62 1.66 15.14
N GLU A 143 -13.92 1.51 14.97
CA GLU A 143 -14.81 2.56 14.47
C GLU A 143 -14.91 3.78 15.39
N LYS A 144 -14.92 3.57 16.71
CA LYS A 144 -14.90 4.68 17.68
C LYS A 144 -13.62 5.51 17.58
N ILE A 145 -12.47 4.85 17.44
CA ILE A 145 -11.18 5.52 17.24
C ILE A 145 -11.17 6.26 15.91
N MET A 146 -11.65 5.62 14.83
CA MET A 146 -11.75 6.25 13.52
C MET A 146 -12.64 7.49 13.56
N LYS A 147 -13.80 7.41 14.22
CA LYS A 147 -14.69 8.54 14.39
C LYS A 147 -13.99 9.69 15.09
N HIS A 148 -13.30 9.40 16.20
CA HIS A 148 -12.56 10.43 16.96
C HIS A 148 -11.45 11.08 16.12
N ILE A 149 -10.71 10.27 15.32
CA ILE A 149 -9.72 10.79 14.38
C ILE A 149 -10.38 11.75 13.37
N LYS A 150 -11.51 11.37 12.79
CA LYS A 150 -12.27 12.22 11.85
C LYS A 150 -12.70 13.53 12.52
N ASP A 151 -13.28 13.45 13.72
CA ASP A 151 -13.77 14.61 14.46
C ASP A 151 -12.63 15.61 14.79
N LEU A 152 -11.43 15.14 15.09
CA LEU A 152 -10.26 15.99 15.36
C LEU A 152 -9.64 16.59 14.09
N ASN A 153 -9.90 16.02 12.92
CA ASN A 153 -9.26 16.40 11.67
C ASN A 153 -10.24 16.96 10.62
N THR A 154 -11.44 17.40 11.05
CA THR A 154 -12.55 17.87 10.18
C THR A 154 -12.25 19.11 9.33
N ASN A 155 -11.23 19.89 9.64
CA ASN A 155 -10.86 21.11 8.88
C ASN A 155 -9.73 20.89 7.88
N ILE A 156 -9.38 19.66 7.59
CA ILE A 156 -8.30 19.33 6.67
C ILE A 156 -8.75 18.09 5.93
N GLU A 157 -8.55 18.10 4.65
CA GLU A 157 -8.50 16.92 3.81
C GLU A 157 -7.53 15.88 4.42
N PHE A 158 -7.98 15.26 5.53
CA PHE A 158 -7.54 13.91 5.85
C PHE A 158 -8.00 13.13 4.64
N ASP A 159 -7.06 12.71 3.82
CA ASP A 159 -7.39 12.11 2.55
C ASP A 159 -8.09 10.76 2.78
N MET A 160 -9.40 10.88 3.04
CA MET A 160 -10.28 9.72 3.21
C MET A 160 -10.38 8.94 1.90
N SER A 161 -10.18 9.62 0.75
CA SER A 161 -10.18 8.94 -0.54
C SER A 161 -9.03 7.96 -0.62
N PHE A 162 -7.84 8.35 -0.14
CA PHE A 162 -6.68 7.46 -0.03
C PHE A 162 -6.99 6.20 0.81
N LEU A 163 -7.63 6.37 1.98
CA LEU A 163 -8.01 5.23 2.83
C LEU A 163 -9.06 4.35 2.16
N GLU A 164 -10.04 4.96 1.51
CA GLU A 164 -11.12 4.24 0.80
C GLU A 164 -10.57 3.47 -0.40
N ASP A 165 -9.66 4.04 -1.16
CA ASP A 165 -8.98 3.40 -2.29
C ASP A 165 -8.10 2.22 -1.83
N GLU A 166 -7.30 2.39 -0.79
CA GLU A 166 -6.46 1.31 -0.23
C GLU A 166 -7.31 0.18 0.38
N ILE A 167 -8.41 0.53 1.04
CA ILE A 167 -9.38 -0.45 1.56
C ILE A 167 -10.05 -1.21 0.40
N LEU A 168 -10.41 -0.52 -0.68
CA LEU A 168 -11.01 -1.13 -1.87
C LEU A 168 -10.01 -2.07 -2.56
N LEU A 169 -8.75 -1.66 -2.70
CA LEU A 169 -7.66 -2.50 -3.22
C LEU A 169 -7.49 -3.78 -2.38
N GLY A 170 -7.52 -3.65 -1.04
CA GLY A 170 -7.46 -4.79 -0.14
C GLY A 170 -8.65 -5.74 -0.30
N LYS A 171 -9.87 -5.22 -0.49
CA LYS A 171 -11.07 -6.04 -0.75
C LYS A 171 -10.97 -6.79 -2.07
N THR A 172 -10.56 -6.12 -3.13
CA THR A 172 -10.35 -6.73 -4.44
C THR A 172 -9.29 -7.83 -4.35
N TYR A 173 -8.20 -7.59 -3.61
CA TYR A 173 -7.19 -8.60 -3.33
C TYR A 173 -7.77 -9.87 -2.67
N LEU A 174 -8.65 -9.70 -1.67
CA LEU A 174 -9.28 -10.84 -0.98
C LEU A 174 -10.24 -11.63 -1.90
N GLU A 175 -10.95 -10.94 -2.79
CA GLU A 175 -11.83 -11.57 -3.79
C GLU A 175 -11.00 -12.39 -4.78
N ASP A 176 -9.87 -11.85 -5.24
CA ASP A 176 -8.93 -12.53 -6.12
C ASP A 176 -8.26 -13.73 -5.45
N LEU A 177 -7.90 -13.63 -4.16
CA LEU A 177 -7.39 -14.77 -3.40
C LEU A 177 -8.40 -15.91 -3.34
N LYS A 178 -9.69 -15.61 -3.12
CA LYS A 178 -10.76 -16.62 -3.13
C LYS A 178 -10.95 -17.25 -4.51
N ALA A 179 -10.87 -16.44 -5.58
CA ALA A 179 -10.90 -16.97 -6.94
C ALA A 179 -9.70 -17.89 -7.22
N CYS A 180 -8.54 -17.64 -6.58
CA CYS A 180 -7.34 -18.48 -6.69
C CYS A 180 -7.40 -19.74 -5.80
N GLU A 181 -8.34 -19.89 -4.87
CA GLU A 181 -8.48 -21.11 -4.05
C GLU A 181 -8.76 -22.35 -4.90
N ASN A 182 -9.33 -22.16 -6.08
CA ASN A 182 -9.60 -23.23 -7.04
C ASN A 182 -8.44 -23.54 -8.01
N ILE A 183 -7.27 -22.87 -7.87
CA ILE A 183 -6.11 -23.13 -8.70
C ILE A 183 -5.29 -24.25 -8.04
N GLU A 184 -5.22 -25.41 -8.68
CA GLU A 184 -4.48 -26.59 -8.19
C GLU A 184 -2.95 -26.39 -8.23
N ASN A 185 -2.44 -25.48 -9.06
CA ASN A 185 -1.01 -25.22 -9.20
C ASN A 185 -0.54 -24.19 -8.17
N ILE A 186 0.15 -24.66 -7.12
CA ILE A 186 0.69 -23.87 -6.01
C ILE A 186 1.60 -22.72 -6.52
N THR A 187 2.41 -22.97 -7.55
CA THR A 187 3.37 -22.00 -8.11
C THR A 187 2.64 -20.84 -8.82
N GLU A 188 1.54 -21.13 -9.54
CA GLU A 188 0.70 -20.13 -10.18
C GLU A 188 -0.03 -19.27 -9.15
N LYS A 189 -0.56 -19.90 -8.10
CA LYS A 189 -1.22 -19.23 -6.98
C LYS A 189 -0.26 -18.27 -6.25
N GLU A 190 0.95 -18.73 -5.92
CA GLU A 190 1.97 -17.89 -5.29
C GLU A 190 2.42 -16.73 -6.19
N ALA A 191 2.55 -16.98 -7.50
CA ALA A 191 2.89 -15.94 -8.46
C ALA A 191 1.79 -14.88 -8.56
N LEU A 192 0.52 -15.27 -8.58
CA LEU A 192 -0.63 -14.35 -8.61
C LEU A 192 -0.72 -13.51 -7.33
N ILE A 193 -0.50 -14.14 -6.18
CA ILE A 193 -0.48 -13.46 -4.87
C ILE A 193 0.67 -12.45 -4.81
N LYS A 194 1.89 -12.84 -5.19
CA LYS A 194 3.04 -11.94 -5.24
C LYS A 194 2.83 -10.79 -6.22
N ALA A 195 2.21 -11.10 -7.34
CA ALA A 195 1.89 -10.13 -8.38
C ALA A 195 0.95 -9.02 -7.86
N ARG A 196 -0.10 -9.39 -7.16
CA ARG A 196 -1.09 -8.44 -6.60
C ARG A 196 -0.55 -7.63 -5.42
N LEU A 197 0.26 -8.24 -4.55
CA LEU A 197 0.96 -7.54 -3.47
C LEU A 197 1.90 -6.43 -4.00
N GLY A 198 2.40 -6.60 -5.22
CA GLY A 198 3.23 -5.61 -5.89
C GLY A 198 2.48 -4.43 -6.49
N HIS A 199 1.17 -4.53 -6.73
CA HIS A 199 0.43 -3.46 -7.41
C HIS A 199 0.45 -2.13 -6.65
N GLY A 200 0.24 -2.15 -5.33
CA GLY A 200 0.32 -0.95 -4.51
C GLY A 200 1.73 -0.34 -4.51
N GLN A 201 2.78 -1.16 -4.42
CA GLN A 201 4.17 -0.70 -4.50
C GLN A 201 4.50 -0.18 -5.90
N PHE A 202 4.14 -0.93 -6.95
CA PHE A 202 4.32 -0.50 -8.34
C PHE A 202 3.71 0.87 -8.58
N ARG A 203 2.45 1.09 -8.15
CA ARG A 203 1.78 2.38 -8.30
C ARG A 203 2.54 3.52 -7.62
N ARG A 204 2.98 3.34 -6.38
CA ARG A 204 3.76 4.35 -5.65
C ARG A 204 5.08 4.68 -6.36
N ASP A 205 5.77 3.65 -6.85
CA ASP A 205 7.03 3.82 -7.57
C ASP A 205 6.82 4.52 -8.92
N VAL A 206 5.71 4.22 -9.62
CA VAL A 206 5.29 4.95 -10.83
C VAL A 206 4.99 6.42 -10.51
N GLU A 207 4.26 6.72 -9.44
CA GLU A 207 3.90 8.09 -9.03
C GLU A 207 5.12 8.96 -8.68
N ILE A 208 6.19 8.35 -8.18
CA ILE A 208 7.46 9.05 -7.92
C ILE A 208 8.15 9.41 -9.25
N ILE A 209 8.11 8.50 -10.22
CA ILE A 209 8.75 8.68 -11.53
C ILE A 209 7.91 9.59 -12.44
N GLU A 210 6.60 9.39 -12.43
CA GLU A 210 5.61 10.07 -13.27
C GLU A 210 4.56 10.76 -12.41
N PRO A 211 4.78 12.02 -11.98
CA PRO A 211 3.88 12.71 -11.07
C PRO A 211 2.54 13.12 -11.69
N ALA A 212 2.41 13.03 -13.02
CA ALA A 212 1.22 13.43 -13.78
C ALA A 212 1.10 12.66 -15.09
N CYS A 213 -0.09 12.64 -15.67
CA CYS A 213 -0.31 12.11 -17.01
C CYS A 213 0.40 12.98 -18.06
N ARG A 214 1.34 12.42 -18.80
CA ARG A 214 2.11 13.15 -19.84
C ARG A 214 1.21 13.76 -20.90
N VAL A 215 0.15 13.07 -21.31
CA VAL A 215 -0.73 13.46 -22.40
C VAL A 215 -1.68 14.57 -21.98
N THR A 216 -2.35 14.42 -20.85
CA THR A 216 -3.39 15.37 -20.40
C THR A 216 -2.87 16.44 -19.45
N GLY A 217 -1.70 16.23 -18.83
CA GLY A 217 -1.16 17.09 -17.79
C GLY A 217 -1.87 16.97 -16.43
N LEU A 218 -2.84 16.05 -16.30
CA LEU A 218 -3.57 15.83 -15.04
C LEU A 218 -2.63 15.24 -14.00
N ASP A 219 -2.60 15.86 -12.80
CA ASP A 219 -1.75 15.50 -11.65
C ASP A 219 -2.54 14.94 -10.46
N LYS A 220 -3.87 14.93 -10.54
CA LYS A 220 -4.75 14.38 -9.52
C LYS A 220 -4.72 12.86 -9.57
N LYS A 221 -4.02 12.27 -8.62
CA LYS A 221 -3.71 10.83 -8.57
C LYS A 221 -4.94 9.95 -8.56
N GLU A 222 -6.03 10.42 -7.96
CA GLU A 222 -7.32 9.74 -7.86
C GLU A 222 -7.94 9.45 -9.23
N PHE A 223 -7.60 10.24 -10.25
CA PHE A 223 -8.09 10.09 -11.62
C PHE A 223 -7.10 9.45 -12.57
N LEU A 224 -5.97 8.94 -12.05
CA LEU A 224 -4.90 8.39 -12.86
C LEU A 224 -4.71 6.89 -12.61
N ILE A 225 -4.30 6.18 -13.65
CA ILE A 225 -4.01 4.76 -13.65
C ILE A 225 -2.51 4.57 -13.78
N ALA A 226 -1.91 3.75 -12.92
CA ALA A 226 -0.54 3.29 -13.09
C ALA A 226 -0.53 2.14 -14.12
N SER A 227 -0.25 2.50 -15.36
CA SER A 227 -0.28 1.61 -16.52
C SER A 227 1.09 0.97 -16.75
N HIS A 228 1.16 -0.35 -16.92
CA HIS A 228 2.40 -1.02 -17.29
C HIS A 228 2.78 -0.70 -18.74
N ILE A 229 4.05 -0.41 -18.96
CA ILE A 229 4.62 -0.19 -20.31
C ILE A 229 4.77 -1.54 -21.03
N LYS A 230 5.51 -2.46 -20.49
CA LYS A 230 5.51 -3.86 -20.88
C LYS A 230 4.40 -4.56 -20.14
N SER A 231 3.47 -5.18 -20.86
CA SER A 231 2.25 -5.71 -20.25
C SER A 231 2.55 -6.65 -19.09
N TRP A 232 1.67 -6.67 -18.09
CA TRP A 232 1.77 -7.60 -16.96
C TRP A 232 1.97 -9.06 -17.39
N LYS A 233 1.25 -9.47 -18.43
CA LYS A 233 1.28 -10.83 -18.97
C LYS A 233 2.67 -11.21 -19.48
N ASP A 234 3.35 -10.27 -20.10
CA ASP A 234 4.64 -10.48 -20.78
C ASP A 234 5.84 -10.14 -19.89
N SER A 235 5.58 -9.62 -18.68
CA SER A 235 6.58 -9.20 -17.70
C SER A 235 6.93 -10.34 -16.74
N ASP A 236 8.19 -10.43 -16.37
CA ASP A 236 8.62 -11.27 -15.25
C ASP A 236 8.28 -10.62 -13.89
N ASN A 237 8.59 -11.32 -12.79
CA ASN A 237 8.24 -10.86 -11.45
C ASN A 237 8.97 -9.57 -11.01
N PHE A 238 10.17 -9.30 -11.55
CA PHE A 238 10.89 -8.05 -11.29
C PHE A 238 10.31 -6.90 -12.12
N GLU A 239 10.06 -7.14 -13.40
CA GLU A 239 9.50 -6.17 -14.33
C GLU A 239 8.09 -5.71 -13.93
N ARG A 240 7.30 -6.63 -13.33
CA ARG A 240 5.95 -6.34 -12.80
C ARG A 240 5.96 -5.34 -11.63
N LEU A 241 7.04 -5.29 -10.88
CA LEU A 241 7.21 -4.45 -9.69
C LEU A 241 8.06 -3.21 -9.94
N ASP A 242 8.76 -3.14 -11.08
CA ASP A 242 9.62 -2.00 -11.41
C ASP A 242 8.77 -0.78 -11.82
N GLY A 243 8.75 0.26 -11.00
CA GLY A 243 8.07 1.52 -11.29
C GLY A 243 8.50 2.16 -12.62
N SER A 244 9.71 1.83 -13.11
CA SER A 244 10.17 2.25 -14.45
C SER A 244 9.44 1.52 -15.58
N ASN A 245 8.77 0.39 -15.28
CA ASN A 245 7.87 -0.28 -16.22
C ASN A 245 6.46 0.33 -16.18
N GLY A 246 6.31 1.58 -15.74
CA GLY A 246 5.02 2.23 -15.62
C GLY A 246 4.95 3.66 -16.08
N LEU A 247 3.75 4.07 -16.47
CA LEU A 247 3.35 5.45 -16.71
C LEU A 247 2.08 5.75 -15.92
N LEU A 248 1.95 6.99 -15.43
CA LEU A 248 0.72 7.46 -14.82
C LEU A 248 -0.17 8.11 -15.90
N LEU A 249 -1.32 7.52 -16.19
CA LEU A 249 -2.15 7.89 -17.33
C LEU A 249 -3.60 8.17 -16.93
N SER A 250 -4.23 9.14 -17.59
CA SER A 250 -5.68 9.33 -17.52
C SER A 250 -6.42 8.13 -18.13
N PRO A 251 -7.61 7.72 -17.65
CA PRO A 251 -8.26 6.47 -18.03
C PRO A 251 -8.45 6.24 -19.54
N HIS A 252 -8.79 7.28 -20.27
CA HIS A 252 -8.97 7.20 -21.73
C HIS A 252 -7.63 7.06 -22.48
N ILE A 253 -6.55 7.65 -21.94
CA ILE A 253 -5.20 7.49 -22.49
C ILE A 253 -4.65 6.11 -22.14
N ASP A 254 -4.82 5.66 -20.90
CA ASP A 254 -4.49 4.31 -20.48
C ASP A 254 -5.12 3.26 -21.40
N LYS A 255 -6.41 3.42 -21.72
CA LYS A 255 -7.12 2.51 -22.62
C LYS A 255 -6.50 2.38 -24.00
N LEU A 256 -6.01 3.48 -24.57
CA LEU A 256 -5.31 3.45 -25.87
C LEU A 256 -3.91 2.86 -25.72
N PHE A 257 -3.22 3.21 -24.65
CA PHE A 257 -1.86 2.76 -24.35
C PHE A 257 -1.81 1.25 -24.08
N ASP A 258 -2.57 0.76 -23.11
CA ASP A 258 -2.64 -0.67 -22.73
C ASP A 258 -2.98 -1.58 -23.94
N ARG A 259 -3.73 -1.04 -24.90
CA ARG A 259 -4.09 -1.77 -26.12
C ARG A 259 -3.16 -1.53 -27.30
N HIS A 260 -2.05 -0.85 -27.10
CA HIS A 260 -1.06 -0.52 -28.14
C HIS A 260 -1.60 0.31 -29.31
N TRP A 261 -2.62 1.15 -29.09
CA TRP A 261 -3.08 2.11 -30.08
C TRP A 261 -2.22 3.37 -30.13
N ILE A 262 -1.58 3.71 -29.03
CA ILE A 262 -0.63 4.82 -28.87
C ILE A 262 0.63 4.32 -28.18
N SER A 263 1.74 5.02 -28.34
CA SER A 263 2.98 4.82 -27.62
C SER A 263 3.75 6.14 -27.50
N PHE A 264 5.00 6.09 -27.02
CA PHE A 264 5.83 7.27 -26.83
C PHE A 264 7.21 7.08 -27.43
N THR A 265 7.80 8.17 -28.01
CA THR A 265 9.21 8.17 -28.42
C THR A 265 10.11 8.25 -27.18
N LYS A 266 11.43 8.07 -27.36
CA LYS A 266 12.43 8.26 -26.33
C LYS A 266 12.39 9.67 -25.72
N GLU A 267 12.09 10.67 -26.52
CA GLU A 267 11.94 12.08 -26.12
C GLU A 267 10.61 12.35 -25.40
N GLY A 268 9.74 11.34 -25.28
CA GLY A 268 8.43 11.44 -24.62
C GLY A 268 7.31 11.98 -25.50
N LYS A 269 7.49 12.04 -26.81
CA LYS A 269 6.44 12.45 -27.76
C LYS A 269 5.44 11.33 -27.96
N LEU A 270 4.16 11.67 -28.03
CA LEU A 270 3.08 10.74 -28.36
C LEU A 270 3.19 10.28 -29.82
N ILE A 271 3.04 8.99 -30.05
CA ILE A 271 3.03 8.37 -31.37
C ILE A 271 1.89 7.38 -31.53
N TRP A 272 1.40 7.25 -32.71
CA TRP A 272 0.40 6.28 -33.16
C TRP A 272 0.61 5.97 -34.66
N LYS A 273 0.07 4.87 -35.14
CA LYS A 273 0.05 4.50 -36.55
C LYS A 273 -1.39 4.44 -37.08
N SER A 274 -2.32 4.02 -36.23
CA SER A 274 -3.71 3.78 -36.63
C SER A 274 -4.50 5.08 -36.80
N GLU A 275 -5.26 5.20 -37.92
CA GLU A 275 -6.21 6.28 -38.14
C GLU A 275 -7.36 6.27 -37.10
N LEU A 276 -7.73 5.10 -36.51
CA LEU A 276 -8.70 5.04 -35.45
C LEU A 276 -8.18 5.68 -34.14
N ALA A 277 -6.91 5.46 -33.82
CA ALA A 277 -6.28 6.11 -32.66
C ALA A 277 -6.20 7.62 -32.88
N LYS A 278 -5.81 8.07 -34.08
CA LYS A 278 -5.80 9.47 -34.44
C LYS A 278 -7.16 10.13 -34.31
N LEU A 279 -8.20 9.49 -34.84
CA LEU A 279 -9.58 9.99 -34.74
C LEU A 279 -10.02 10.15 -33.27
N ALA A 280 -9.72 9.17 -32.40
CA ALA A 280 -10.03 9.24 -30.98
C ALA A 280 -9.31 10.41 -30.30
N LEU A 281 -8.01 10.58 -30.56
CA LEU A 281 -7.21 11.68 -30.02
C LEU A 281 -7.73 13.03 -30.47
N GLU A 282 -8.07 13.19 -31.75
CA GLU A 282 -8.65 14.42 -32.34
C GLU A 282 -10.00 14.76 -31.66
N LYS A 283 -10.88 13.78 -31.47
CA LYS A 283 -12.19 13.96 -30.80
C LYS A 283 -12.05 14.39 -29.35
N TRP A 284 -10.97 14.00 -28.68
CA TRP A 284 -10.64 14.44 -27.32
C TRP A 284 -9.82 15.72 -27.28
N GLY A 285 -9.52 16.32 -28.44
CA GLY A 285 -8.73 17.55 -28.53
C GLY A 285 -7.24 17.36 -28.22
N ILE A 286 -6.74 16.13 -28.31
CA ILE A 286 -5.36 15.77 -28.00
C ILE A 286 -4.55 15.75 -29.30
N LYS A 287 -3.62 16.71 -29.41
CA LYS A 287 -2.69 16.81 -30.54
C LYS A 287 -1.28 16.37 -30.20
N GLU A 288 -0.89 16.57 -28.92
CA GLU A 288 0.45 16.31 -28.41
C GLU A 288 0.40 16.13 -26.88
N CYS A 289 1.50 15.68 -26.29
CA CYS A 289 1.64 15.62 -24.84
C CYS A 289 1.65 17.03 -24.21
N LYS A 290 0.94 17.23 -23.12
CA LYS A 290 1.01 18.44 -22.30
C LYS A 290 2.33 18.55 -21.55
N ILE A 291 2.91 17.39 -21.18
CA ILE A 291 4.20 17.30 -20.50
C ILE A 291 5.15 16.54 -21.41
N LEU A 292 6.10 17.25 -22.01
CA LEU A 292 7.17 16.64 -22.79
C LEU A 292 8.36 16.34 -21.87
N LYS A 293 8.50 15.08 -21.50
CA LYS A 293 9.57 14.57 -20.63
C LYS A 293 10.21 13.35 -21.29
N PRO A 294 11.53 13.35 -21.55
CA PRO A 294 12.22 12.17 -22.06
C PRO A 294 12.03 10.96 -21.14
N LEU A 295 11.99 9.78 -21.74
CA LEU A 295 12.00 8.52 -20.99
C LEU A 295 13.38 8.30 -20.35
N SER A 296 13.40 7.79 -19.13
CA SER A 296 14.64 7.28 -18.54
C SER A 296 15.13 6.06 -19.32
N SER A 297 16.41 5.71 -19.17
CA SER A 297 16.96 4.52 -19.84
C SER A 297 16.21 3.23 -19.52
N LYS A 298 15.70 3.10 -18.30
CA LYS A 298 14.88 1.95 -17.87
C LYS A 298 13.49 1.98 -18.50
N GLN A 299 12.83 3.14 -18.50
CA GLN A 299 11.52 3.28 -19.16
C GLN A 299 11.64 3.01 -20.66
N GLU A 300 12.73 3.48 -21.29
CA GLU A 300 13.00 3.26 -22.71
C GLU A 300 13.16 1.78 -23.04
N PHE A 301 13.80 1.01 -22.17
CA PHE A 301 13.91 -0.45 -22.33
C PHE A 301 12.52 -1.11 -22.46
N TYR A 302 11.59 -0.78 -21.56
CA TYR A 302 10.21 -1.29 -21.61
C TYR A 302 9.42 -0.69 -22.79
N MET A 303 9.64 0.58 -23.09
CA MET A 303 8.94 1.27 -24.16
C MET A 303 9.32 0.74 -25.56
N ASN A 304 10.54 0.25 -25.74
CA ASN A 304 10.94 -0.45 -26.98
C ASN A 304 10.06 -1.68 -27.22
N TYR A 305 9.81 -2.47 -26.17
CA TYR A 305 8.88 -3.59 -26.25
C TYR A 305 7.47 -3.11 -26.61
N HIS A 306 6.96 -2.10 -25.94
CA HIS A 306 5.62 -1.55 -26.18
C HIS A 306 5.46 -1.04 -27.63
N ARG A 307 6.46 -0.29 -28.14
CA ARG A 307 6.45 0.21 -29.52
C ARG A 307 6.45 -0.90 -30.57
N SER A 308 7.10 -2.03 -30.31
CA SER A 308 7.12 -3.16 -31.26
C SER A 308 5.74 -3.81 -31.46
N HIS A 309 4.79 -3.55 -30.53
CA HIS A 309 3.41 -4.04 -30.58
C HIS A 309 2.41 -2.96 -31.01
N LEU A 310 2.89 -1.77 -31.41
CA LEU A 310 2.04 -0.65 -31.80
C LEU A 310 1.19 -1.03 -33.02
N LYS A 311 -0.13 -0.90 -32.89
CA LYS A 311 -1.12 -1.27 -33.92
C LYS A 311 -1.13 -0.26 -35.07
N ASP A 312 -1.31 -0.82 -36.25
CA ASP A 312 -1.52 -0.06 -37.50
C ASP A 312 -2.93 0.47 -37.60
#